data_ca05f2b0ba6895bec946421010e9a948
#
_entry.id   ca05f2b0ba6895bec946421010e9a948
#
_cell.length_a   1.000
_cell.length_b   1.000
_cell.length_c   1.000
_cell.angle_alpha   90.00
_cell.angle_beta   90.00
_cell.angle_gamma   90.00
#
_symmetry.space_group_name_H-M   'P 1'
#
loop_
_entity.id
_entity.type
_entity.pdbx_description
1 polymer ?
#
loop_
_entity_poly.entity_id
_entity_poly.type
_entity_poly.pdbx_seq_one_letter_code
_entity_poly.pdbx_strand_id
1 'polypeptide(L)'
;MSVATSLLTACSGFLFAVLWMDLMFDVQVLAGRDPGGDLPERALASIAGYYRRAVTESGPMSRLIVVVMVVLLAALGFRAARGDDPAWLLAVSALLAAGPILLALSHTVPSAARLGCRSDGPAEQTALARSIWRDHLVCAGCVLAFLVLWVA
;
A
#
# COMPACT_ATOMS: atom_id res chain seq x y z
N MET A 1 -22.13 -6.80 -15.29
CA MET A 1 -21.39 -6.05 -14.25
C MET A 1 -21.76 -4.57 -14.36
N SER A 2 -22.03 -3.89 -13.25
CA SER A 2 -22.25 -2.44 -13.28
C SER A 2 -20.92 -1.69 -13.48
N VAL A 3 -20.98 -0.47 -14.02
CA VAL A 3 -19.78 0.39 -14.17
C VAL A 3 -19.07 0.57 -12.82
N ALA A 4 -19.84 0.74 -11.74
CA ALA A 4 -19.27 0.87 -10.40
C ALA A 4 -18.50 -0.39 -9.97
N THR A 5 -19.03 -1.59 -10.21
CA THR A 5 -18.33 -2.85 -9.93
C THR A 5 -17.04 -2.96 -10.74
N SER A 6 -17.08 -2.61 -12.04
CA SER A 6 -15.87 -2.60 -12.88
C SER A 6 -14.80 -1.64 -12.36
N LEU A 7 -15.22 -0.45 -11.87
CA LEU A 7 -14.30 0.52 -11.27
C LEU A 7 -13.68 -0.02 -9.96
N LEU A 8 -14.49 -0.63 -9.08
CA LEU A 8 -14.00 -1.23 -7.83
C LEU A 8 -12.95 -2.30 -8.13
N THR A 9 -13.23 -3.19 -9.08
CA THR A 9 -12.31 -4.26 -9.47
C THR A 9 -11.04 -3.72 -10.14
N ALA A 10 -11.16 -2.79 -11.08
CA ALA A 10 -10.01 -2.22 -11.79
C ALA A 10 -9.11 -1.42 -10.85
N CYS A 11 -9.70 -0.58 -9.99
CA CYS A 11 -8.94 0.23 -9.03
C CYS A 11 -8.21 -0.65 -8.00
N SER A 12 -8.89 -1.64 -7.43
CA SER A 12 -8.25 -2.57 -6.48
C SER A 12 -7.17 -3.42 -7.14
N GLY A 13 -7.37 -3.88 -8.37
CA GLY A 13 -6.35 -4.58 -9.13
C GLY A 13 -5.11 -3.72 -9.39
N PHE A 14 -5.30 -2.45 -9.76
CA PHE A 14 -4.20 -1.50 -9.93
C PHE A 14 -3.44 -1.27 -8.60
N LEU A 15 -4.15 -1.02 -7.49
CA LEU A 15 -3.54 -0.81 -6.19
C LEU A 15 -2.79 -2.06 -5.71
N PHE A 16 -3.33 -3.26 -5.98
CA PHE A 16 -2.63 -4.50 -5.68
C PHE A 16 -1.34 -4.65 -6.49
N ALA A 17 -1.36 -4.29 -7.77
CA ALA A 17 -0.15 -4.33 -8.62
C ALA A 17 0.93 -3.35 -8.10
N VAL A 18 0.55 -2.15 -7.65
CA VAL A 18 1.49 -1.19 -7.03
C VAL A 18 2.09 -1.78 -5.76
N LEU A 19 1.26 -2.30 -4.85
CA LEU A 19 1.72 -2.95 -3.61
C LEU A 19 2.63 -4.17 -3.89
N TRP A 20 2.33 -4.92 -4.93
CA TRP A 20 3.19 -6.02 -5.36
C TRP A 20 4.58 -5.53 -5.79
N MET A 21 4.64 -4.42 -6.52
CA MET A 21 5.92 -3.78 -6.89
C MET A 21 6.69 -3.32 -5.66
N ASP A 22 6.02 -2.68 -4.69
CA ASP A 22 6.63 -2.27 -3.43
C ASP A 22 7.21 -3.48 -2.68
N LEU A 23 6.45 -4.56 -2.55
CA LEU A 23 6.88 -5.80 -1.89
C LEU A 23 8.08 -6.46 -2.58
N MET A 24 8.23 -6.34 -3.90
CA MET A 24 9.42 -6.86 -4.60
C MET A 24 10.71 -6.13 -4.18
N PHE A 25 10.63 -4.87 -3.80
CA PHE A 25 11.77 -4.16 -3.22
C PHE A 25 11.92 -4.44 -1.73
N ASP A 26 10.81 -4.47 -1.01
CA ASP A 26 10.79 -4.67 0.45
C ASP A 26 11.25 -6.06 0.87
N VAL A 27 11.09 -7.08 0.03
CA VAL A 27 11.55 -8.45 0.33
C VAL A 27 13.03 -8.51 0.69
N GLN A 28 13.82 -7.49 0.32
CA GLN A 28 15.23 -7.36 0.71
C GLN A 28 15.43 -7.25 2.23
N VAL A 29 14.38 -6.93 3.01
CA VAL A 29 14.46 -6.96 4.49
C VAL A 29 14.71 -8.37 5.03
N LEU A 30 14.42 -9.41 4.22
CA LEU A 30 14.71 -10.80 4.56
C LEU A 30 16.18 -11.19 4.31
N ALA A 31 16.97 -10.33 3.66
CA ALA A 31 18.40 -10.60 3.39
C ALA A 31 19.27 -10.48 4.64
N GLY A 32 18.74 -9.98 5.77
CA GLY A 32 19.41 -9.96 7.06
C GLY A 32 19.70 -11.40 7.55
N ARG A 33 20.95 -11.68 7.90
CA ARG A 33 21.35 -13.01 8.44
C ARG A 33 20.81 -13.27 9.83
N ASP A 34 20.54 -12.21 10.58
CA ASP A 34 20.00 -12.24 11.93
C ASP A 34 18.67 -11.49 11.98
N PRO A 35 17.58 -12.12 12.45
CA PRO A 35 16.26 -11.46 12.54
C PRO A 35 16.26 -10.21 13.40
N GLY A 36 17.15 -10.09 14.38
CA GLY A 36 17.30 -8.93 15.27
C GLY A 36 18.39 -7.95 14.85
N GLY A 37 19.24 -8.30 13.89
CA GLY A 37 20.38 -7.48 13.48
C GLY A 37 20.04 -6.42 12.43
N ASP A 38 20.98 -5.50 12.20
CA ASP A 38 20.86 -4.50 11.16
C ASP A 38 20.90 -5.12 9.76
N LEU A 39 20.14 -4.55 8.84
CA LEU A 39 20.19 -4.95 7.44
C LEU A 39 21.53 -4.57 6.82
N PRO A 40 22.04 -5.38 5.87
CA PRO A 40 23.23 -5.02 5.12
C PRO A 40 23.07 -3.67 4.44
N GLU A 41 24.10 -2.83 4.45
CA GLU A 41 24.10 -1.50 3.84
C GLU A 41 23.60 -1.52 2.39
N ARG A 42 23.96 -2.56 1.63
CA ARG A 42 23.51 -2.72 0.24
C ARG A 42 21.98 -2.85 0.14
N ALA A 43 21.33 -3.55 1.07
CA ALA A 43 19.88 -3.71 1.10
C ALA A 43 19.21 -2.37 1.49
N LEU A 44 19.72 -1.72 2.54
CA LEU A 44 19.23 -0.40 2.97
C LEU A 44 19.34 0.64 1.85
N ALA A 45 20.48 0.69 1.16
CA ALA A 45 20.70 1.62 0.04
C ALA A 45 19.73 1.35 -1.13
N SER A 46 19.46 0.08 -1.43
CA SER A 46 18.51 -0.33 -2.48
C SER A 46 17.08 0.10 -2.14
N ILE A 47 16.62 -0.24 -0.93
CA ILE A 47 15.25 0.08 -0.47
C ILE A 47 15.08 1.61 -0.37
N ALA A 48 16.01 2.30 0.28
CA ALA A 48 15.95 3.76 0.41
C ALA A 48 15.98 4.47 -0.96
N GLY A 49 16.80 3.99 -1.89
CA GLY A 49 16.85 4.51 -3.26
C GLY A 49 15.54 4.33 -4.02
N TYR A 50 14.84 3.23 -3.79
CA TYR A 50 13.49 3.01 -4.32
C TYR A 50 12.50 4.04 -3.74
N TYR A 51 12.40 4.16 -2.42
CA TYR A 51 11.44 5.06 -1.78
C TYR A 51 11.70 6.53 -2.05
N ARG A 52 12.96 6.94 -2.14
CA ARG A 52 13.29 8.30 -2.58
C ARG A 52 12.67 8.61 -3.94
N ARG A 53 12.80 7.71 -4.91
CA ARG A 53 12.17 7.89 -6.22
C ARG A 53 10.65 7.80 -6.17
N ALA A 54 10.11 6.79 -5.51
CA ALA A 54 8.67 6.53 -5.49
C ALA A 54 7.88 7.63 -4.76
N VAL A 55 8.39 8.11 -3.61
CA VAL A 55 7.66 9.03 -2.73
C VAL A 55 8.03 10.50 -3.01
N THR A 56 9.31 10.79 -3.30
CA THR A 56 9.80 12.17 -3.37
C THR A 56 9.95 12.67 -4.82
N GLU A 57 10.41 11.81 -5.74
CA GLU A 57 10.77 12.22 -7.10
C GLU A 57 9.68 11.90 -8.13
N SER A 58 8.83 10.88 -7.89
CA SER A 58 7.84 10.39 -8.85
C SER A 58 6.46 11.03 -8.66
N GLY A 59 6.35 12.34 -8.85
CA GLY A 59 5.10 13.08 -8.72
C GLY A 59 3.92 12.54 -9.55
N PRO A 60 4.08 12.10 -10.82
CA PRO A 60 2.99 11.55 -11.63
C PRO A 60 2.40 10.26 -11.06
N MET A 61 3.24 9.32 -10.60
CA MET A 61 2.78 8.04 -10.06
C MET A 61 2.04 8.23 -8.73
N SER A 62 2.57 9.04 -7.83
CA SER A 62 1.92 9.33 -6.55
C SER A 62 0.54 9.95 -6.75
N ARG A 63 0.40 10.88 -7.72
CA ARG A 63 -0.90 11.48 -8.07
C ARG A 63 -1.87 10.45 -8.64
N LEU A 64 -1.40 9.56 -9.51
CA LEU A 64 -2.22 8.48 -10.08
C LEU A 64 -2.76 7.56 -8.97
N ILE A 65 -1.91 7.16 -8.03
CA ILE A 65 -2.33 6.33 -6.88
C ILE A 65 -3.44 7.04 -6.09
N VAL A 66 -3.27 8.33 -5.78
CA VAL A 66 -4.29 9.12 -5.07
C VAL A 66 -5.60 9.18 -5.86
N VAL A 67 -5.54 9.44 -7.18
CA VAL A 67 -6.73 9.46 -8.04
C VAL A 67 -7.44 8.11 -8.02
N VAL A 68 -6.70 7.01 -8.14
CA VAL A 68 -7.27 5.65 -8.10
C VAL A 68 -7.94 5.37 -6.75
N MET A 69 -7.31 5.77 -5.63
CA MET A 69 -7.91 5.65 -4.29
C MET A 69 -9.23 6.44 -4.19
N VAL A 70 -9.24 7.68 -4.69
CA VAL A 70 -10.46 8.52 -4.70
C VAL A 70 -11.56 7.89 -5.55
N VAL A 71 -11.23 7.39 -6.74
CA VAL A 71 -12.20 6.71 -7.62
C VAL A 71 -12.75 5.46 -6.97
N LEU A 72 -11.92 4.65 -6.30
CA LEU A 72 -12.35 3.46 -5.57
C LEU A 72 -13.34 3.81 -4.46
N LEU A 73 -13.00 4.80 -3.62
CA LEU A 73 -13.87 5.23 -2.53
C LEU A 73 -15.16 5.86 -3.04
N ALA A 74 -15.12 6.65 -4.13
CA ALA A 74 -16.30 7.24 -4.76
C ALA A 74 -17.23 6.15 -5.34
N ALA A 75 -16.66 5.13 -6.01
CA ALA A 75 -17.43 4.01 -6.53
C ALA A 75 -18.08 3.21 -5.41
N LEU A 76 -17.38 2.96 -4.30
CA LEU A 76 -17.92 2.28 -3.13
C LEU A 76 -19.04 3.12 -2.47
N GLY A 77 -18.82 4.43 -2.31
CA GLY A 77 -19.84 5.36 -1.79
C GLY A 77 -21.09 5.42 -2.67
N PHE A 78 -20.91 5.40 -4.00
CA PHE A 78 -22.02 5.32 -4.94
C PHE A 78 -22.83 4.02 -4.78
N ARG A 79 -22.17 2.87 -4.62
CA ARG A 79 -22.84 1.58 -4.35
C ARG A 79 -23.61 1.63 -3.04
N ALA A 80 -23.03 2.19 -1.98
CA ALA A 80 -23.69 2.37 -0.69
C ALA A 80 -24.93 3.26 -0.79
N ALA A 81 -24.86 4.36 -1.57
CA ALA A 81 -25.99 5.27 -1.76
C ALA A 81 -27.13 4.65 -2.57
N ARG A 82 -26.83 3.69 -3.45
CA ARG A 82 -27.87 2.93 -4.21
C ARG A 82 -28.67 1.98 -3.33
N GLY A 83 -28.07 1.45 -2.27
CA GLY A 83 -28.73 0.55 -1.33
C GLY A 83 -29.02 -0.86 -1.87
N ASP A 84 -28.42 -1.21 -3.03
CA ASP A 84 -28.67 -2.50 -3.69
C ASP A 84 -27.80 -3.63 -3.08
N ASP A 85 -26.76 -3.29 -2.30
CA ASP A 85 -25.81 -4.24 -1.74
C ASP A 85 -26.12 -4.56 -0.28
N PRO A 86 -25.77 -5.79 0.19
CA PRO A 86 -25.90 -6.13 1.59
C PRO A 86 -25.02 -5.23 2.47
N ALA A 87 -25.54 -4.75 3.60
CA ALA A 87 -24.84 -3.85 4.51
C ALA A 87 -23.49 -4.41 5.00
N TRP A 88 -23.41 -5.73 5.23
CA TRP A 88 -22.16 -6.37 5.64
C TRP A 88 -21.07 -6.27 4.56
N LEU A 89 -21.45 -6.43 3.27
CA LEU A 89 -20.51 -6.33 2.15
C LEU A 89 -19.93 -4.90 2.07
N LEU A 90 -20.77 -3.90 2.19
CA LEU A 90 -20.35 -2.50 2.18
C LEU A 90 -19.47 -2.17 3.40
N ALA A 91 -19.83 -2.64 4.59
CA ALA A 91 -19.06 -2.42 5.81
C ALA A 91 -17.66 -3.07 5.73
N VAL A 92 -17.58 -4.33 5.32
CA VAL A 92 -16.30 -5.03 5.13
C VAL A 92 -15.47 -4.35 4.04
N SER A 93 -16.09 -3.99 2.92
CA SER A 93 -15.41 -3.27 1.84
C SER A 93 -14.87 -1.92 2.28
N ALA A 94 -15.63 -1.17 3.09
CA ALA A 94 -15.17 0.10 3.63
C ALA A 94 -13.96 -0.07 4.56
N LEU A 95 -13.94 -1.08 5.41
CA LEU A 95 -12.79 -1.40 6.27
C LEU A 95 -11.56 -1.81 5.46
N LEU A 96 -11.75 -2.68 4.46
CA LEU A 96 -10.66 -3.17 3.60
C LEU A 96 -10.09 -2.08 2.68
N ALA A 97 -10.85 -1.06 2.33
CA ALA A 97 -10.39 0.07 1.55
C ALA A 97 -9.80 1.19 2.42
N ALA A 98 -10.51 1.62 3.46
CA ALA A 98 -10.10 2.73 4.32
C ALA A 98 -8.90 2.39 5.21
N GLY A 99 -8.83 1.17 5.76
CA GLY A 99 -7.74 0.73 6.62
C GLY A 99 -6.36 0.91 5.99
N PRO A 100 -6.08 0.30 4.81
CA PRO A 100 -4.83 0.50 4.09
C PRO A 100 -4.53 1.95 3.75
N ILE A 101 -5.54 2.74 3.34
CA ILE A 101 -5.37 4.16 3.03
C ILE A 101 -4.93 4.94 4.27
N LEU A 102 -5.60 4.73 5.40
CA LEU A 102 -5.24 5.37 6.66
C LEU A 102 -3.85 4.95 7.13
N LEU A 103 -3.51 3.66 7.05
CA LEU A 103 -2.18 3.16 7.40
C LEU A 103 -1.11 3.77 6.49
N ALA A 104 -1.35 3.82 5.18
CA ALA A 104 -0.42 4.43 4.24
C ALA A 104 -0.17 5.90 4.55
N LEU A 105 -1.22 6.70 4.76
CA LEU A 105 -1.11 8.13 5.00
C LEU A 105 -0.50 8.46 6.38
N SER A 106 -0.83 7.69 7.42
CA SER A 106 -0.40 7.99 8.79
C SER A 106 0.97 7.42 9.14
N HIS A 107 1.39 6.33 8.50
CA HIS A 107 2.60 5.61 8.88
C HIS A 107 3.53 5.27 7.72
N THR A 108 3.03 4.58 6.68
CA THR A 108 3.89 4.03 5.62
C THR A 108 4.56 5.12 4.80
N VAL A 109 3.81 6.12 4.31
CA VAL A 109 4.35 7.22 3.47
C VAL A 109 5.34 8.09 4.24
N PRO A 110 5.06 8.56 5.48
CA PRO A 110 6.05 9.27 6.29
C PRO A 110 7.32 8.46 6.57
N SER A 111 7.17 7.16 6.88
CA SER A 111 8.29 6.25 7.12
C SER A 111 9.14 6.03 5.87
N ALA A 112 8.50 5.85 4.70
CA ALA A 112 9.15 5.70 3.41
C ALA A 112 9.92 6.97 2.99
N ALA A 113 9.33 8.15 3.21
CA ALA A 113 9.99 9.43 2.96
C ALA A 113 11.23 9.60 3.85
N ARG A 114 11.11 9.28 5.15
CA ARG A 114 12.21 9.33 6.12
C ARG A 114 13.33 8.36 5.73
N LEU A 115 12.99 7.12 5.38
CA LEU A 115 13.96 6.12 4.92
C LEU A 115 14.66 6.55 3.62
N GLY A 116 13.92 7.15 2.69
CA GLY A 116 14.45 7.67 1.43
C GLY A 116 15.49 8.79 1.61
N CYS A 117 15.34 9.62 2.65
CA CYS A 117 16.30 10.68 2.99
C CYS A 117 17.60 10.14 3.60
N ARG A 118 17.62 8.93 4.15
CA ARG A 118 18.77 8.28 4.80
C ARG A 118 19.44 9.13 5.88
N SER A 119 18.64 9.89 6.62
CA SER A 119 19.14 10.76 7.70
C SER A 119 19.39 10.01 9.01
N ASP A 120 18.83 8.81 9.14
CA ASP A 120 18.87 8.01 10.36
C ASP A 120 20.05 7.03 10.37
N GLY A 121 20.39 6.51 11.56
CA GLY A 121 21.40 5.46 11.71
C GLY A 121 20.95 4.10 11.14
N PRO A 122 21.89 3.15 10.93
CA PRO A 122 21.56 1.84 10.30
C PRO A 122 20.47 1.06 11.02
N ALA A 123 20.47 1.06 12.35
CA ALA A 123 19.46 0.39 13.15
C ALA A 123 18.06 0.97 12.95
N GLU A 124 17.93 2.30 12.92
CA GLU A 124 16.67 2.99 12.68
C GLU A 124 16.17 2.80 11.25
N GLN A 125 17.07 2.89 10.26
CA GLN A 125 16.74 2.59 8.86
C GLN A 125 16.25 1.14 8.70
N THR A 126 16.87 0.19 9.40
CA THR A 126 16.44 -1.21 9.44
C THR A 126 15.04 -1.34 10.03
N ALA A 127 14.77 -0.67 11.14
CA ALA A 127 13.45 -0.68 11.78
C ALA A 127 12.37 -0.10 10.85
N LEU A 128 12.64 1.03 10.19
CA LEU A 128 11.75 1.64 9.21
C LEU A 128 11.47 0.70 8.03
N ALA A 129 12.50 0.11 7.43
CA ALA A 129 12.34 -0.82 6.31
C ALA A 129 11.46 -2.02 6.68
N ARG A 130 11.70 -2.63 7.85
CA ARG A 130 10.89 -3.76 8.35
C ARG A 130 9.45 -3.35 8.64
N SER A 131 9.23 -2.14 9.15
CA SER A 131 7.90 -1.62 9.43
C SER A 131 7.12 -1.41 8.13
N ILE A 132 7.71 -0.76 7.14
CA ILE A 132 7.12 -0.52 5.82
C ILE A 132 6.75 -1.86 5.16
N TRP A 133 7.63 -2.85 5.20
CA TRP A 133 7.36 -4.18 4.65
C TRP A 133 6.12 -4.84 5.29
N ARG A 134 5.95 -4.75 6.62
CA ARG A 134 4.76 -5.27 7.31
C ARG A 134 3.50 -4.51 6.88
N ASP A 135 3.58 -3.19 6.78
CA ASP A 135 2.45 -2.37 6.33
C ASP A 135 2.01 -2.77 4.92
N HIS A 136 2.96 -2.96 4.00
CA HIS A 136 2.64 -3.38 2.63
C HIS A 136 2.04 -4.79 2.58
N LEU A 137 2.47 -5.72 3.42
CA LEU A 137 1.85 -7.04 3.53
C LEU A 137 0.40 -6.94 3.99
N VAL A 138 0.12 -6.12 5.01
CA VAL A 138 -1.24 -5.88 5.51
C VAL A 138 -2.09 -5.22 4.43
N CYS A 139 -1.58 -4.16 3.80
CA CYS A 139 -2.29 -3.46 2.72
C CYS A 139 -2.58 -4.39 1.53
N ALA A 140 -1.60 -5.20 1.10
CA ALA A 140 -1.78 -6.15 0.00
C ALA A 140 -2.84 -7.21 0.33
N GLY A 141 -2.84 -7.73 1.56
CA GLY A 141 -3.86 -8.67 2.05
C GLY A 141 -5.26 -8.05 2.04
N CYS A 142 -5.40 -6.81 2.53
CA CYS A 142 -6.68 -6.10 2.52
C CYS A 142 -7.19 -5.82 1.10
N VAL A 143 -6.32 -5.32 0.23
CA VAL A 143 -6.70 -5.00 -1.17
C VAL A 143 -7.02 -6.27 -1.95
N LEU A 144 -6.30 -7.36 -1.73
CA LEU A 144 -6.60 -8.67 -2.33
C LEU A 144 -7.95 -9.19 -1.85
N ALA A 145 -8.22 -9.14 -0.55
CA ALA A 145 -9.51 -9.54 0.00
C ALA A 145 -10.66 -8.69 -0.57
N PHE A 146 -10.46 -7.37 -0.67
CA PHE A 146 -11.41 -6.48 -1.32
C PHE A 146 -11.67 -6.88 -2.78
N LEU A 147 -10.61 -7.13 -3.54
CA LEU A 147 -10.70 -7.55 -4.94
C LEU A 147 -11.51 -8.85 -5.08
N VAL A 148 -11.22 -9.85 -4.24
CA VAL A 148 -11.93 -11.14 -4.25
C VAL A 148 -13.41 -10.93 -3.95
N LEU A 149 -13.77 -10.09 -2.96
CA LEU A 149 -15.18 -9.81 -2.63
C LEU A 149 -15.98 -9.21 -3.78
N TRP A 150 -15.35 -8.48 -4.69
CA TRP A 150 -16.06 -7.80 -5.80
C TRP A 150 -15.94 -8.53 -7.14
N VAL A 151 -15.11 -9.59 -7.22
CA VAL A 151 -14.98 -10.45 -8.40
C VAL A 151 -15.80 -11.73 -8.25
N ALA A 152 -15.97 -12.24 -7.03
CA ALA A 152 -16.76 -13.44 -6.72
C ALA A 152 -18.27 -13.18 -6.82
#